data_5780eb0b2f0157ceaaceecea02db2909
#
_entry.id   5780eb0b2f0157ceaaceecea02db2909
#
_cell.length_a   1.000
_cell.length_b   1.000
_cell.length_c   1.000
_cell.angle_alpha   90.00
_cell.angle_beta   90.00
_cell.angle_gamma   90.00
#
_symmetry.space_group_name_H-M   'P 1'
#
loop_
_entity.id
_entity.type
_entity.pdbx_description
1 polymer ?
#
loop_
_entity_poly.entity_id
_entity_poly.type
_entity_poly.pdbx_seq_one_letter_code
_entity_poly.pdbx_strand_id
1 'polypeptide(L)'
;MLAAGCIYSTSENHEAFVSYKYSKDKLPPSAGMILLKAVFSTLGFRGAVKMLSAIKKGGKSYEATIKKEKRPYIFVGMLVVRKQYQGQGYMRKALEIAFDEGIRRDCPVLLETDAVLKRDKYVHLGMNNIRTRKLDDSACLYDLVKES
;
A
#
# COMPACT_ATOMS: atom_id res chain seq x y z
N MET A 1 11.10 8.35 5.94
CA MET A 1 9.87 8.44 5.13
C MET A 1 9.29 9.86 5.12
N LEU A 2 9.13 10.53 6.25
CA LEU A 2 8.66 11.93 6.29
C LEU A 2 9.53 12.90 5.46
N ALA A 3 10.83 12.71 5.45
CA ALA A 3 11.77 13.56 4.69
C ALA A 3 11.73 13.35 3.15
N ALA A 4 10.99 12.36 2.65
CA ALA A 4 10.92 12.05 1.22
C ALA A 4 9.59 12.52 0.57
N GLY A 5 8.75 13.27 1.26
CA GLY A 5 7.49 13.78 0.71
C GLY A 5 6.47 12.69 0.31
N CYS A 6 6.49 11.54 0.98
CA CYS A 6 5.66 10.38 0.62
C CYS A 6 4.45 10.18 1.56
N ILE A 7 4.21 11.08 2.51
CA ILE A 7 3.08 11.02 3.46
C ILE A 7 2.27 12.30 3.34
N TYR A 8 0.99 12.13 3.10
CA TYR A 8 0.04 13.21 2.90
C TYR A 8 -1.06 13.12 3.96
N SER A 9 -1.56 14.26 4.42
CA SER A 9 -2.67 14.37 5.35
C SER A 9 -3.92 14.86 4.64
N THR A 10 -5.09 14.49 5.15
CA THR A 10 -6.38 14.98 4.62
C THR A 10 -6.61 16.44 4.88
N SER A 11 -6.03 17.00 5.96
CA SER A 11 -6.08 18.42 6.31
C SER A 11 -5.01 18.77 7.36
N GLU A 12 -4.97 20.01 7.79
CA GLU A 12 -4.14 20.49 8.92
C GLU A 12 -4.50 19.84 10.26
N ASN A 13 -5.73 19.33 10.41
CA ASN A 13 -6.17 18.61 11.61
C ASN A 13 -5.68 17.15 11.66
N HIS A 14 -5.09 16.67 10.57
CA HIS A 14 -4.49 15.32 10.51
C HIS A 14 -5.46 14.19 10.85
N GLU A 15 -6.67 14.19 10.31
CA GLU A 15 -7.68 13.15 10.55
C GLU A 15 -7.29 11.81 9.97
N ALA A 16 -6.70 11.83 8.76
CA ALA A 16 -6.17 10.66 8.09
C ALA A 16 -4.88 10.95 7.34
N PHE A 17 -4.11 9.90 7.13
CA PHE A 17 -2.85 9.93 6.39
C PHE A 17 -2.84 8.86 5.31
N VAL A 18 -2.29 9.21 4.17
CA VAL A 18 -1.95 8.27 3.12
C VAL A 18 -0.47 8.39 2.78
N SER A 19 0.19 7.25 2.62
CA SER A 19 1.54 7.19 2.09
C SER A 19 1.50 6.48 0.75
N TYR A 20 2.00 7.12 -0.28
CA TYR A 20 2.17 6.50 -1.58
C TYR A 20 3.52 6.87 -2.20
N LYS A 21 3.93 6.07 -3.16
CA LYS A 21 5.12 6.33 -3.99
C LYS A 21 4.75 6.18 -5.46
N TYR A 22 5.37 6.98 -6.29
CA TYR A 22 5.36 6.79 -7.73
C TYR A 22 6.49 5.83 -8.15
N SER A 23 6.21 4.92 -9.06
CA SER A 23 7.15 3.86 -9.45
C SER A 23 8.46 4.34 -10.04
N LYS A 24 8.48 5.54 -10.64
CA LYS A 24 9.70 6.16 -11.22
C LYS A 24 10.47 7.02 -10.22
N ASP A 25 9.92 7.29 -9.03
CA ASP A 25 10.63 8.04 -8.00
C ASP A 25 11.75 7.18 -7.40
N LYS A 26 12.94 7.74 -7.35
CA LYS A 26 14.09 7.09 -6.71
C LYS A 26 13.98 7.26 -5.20
N LEU A 27 13.71 6.17 -4.51
CA LEU A 27 13.83 6.17 -3.05
C LEU A 27 15.33 6.24 -2.66
N PRO A 28 15.68 7.04 -1.65
CA PRO A 28 17.06 7.06 -1.16
C PRO A 28 17.46 5.66 -0.65
N PRO A 29 18.68 5.19 -0.93
CA PRO A 29 19.14 3.84 -0.52
C PRO A 29 19.00 3.59 0.99
N SER A 30 19.09 4.65 1.80
CA SER A 30 18.89 4.62 3.24
C SER A 30 17.47 4.18 3.66
N ALA A 31 16.44 4.45 2.85
CA ALA A 31 15.07 4.07 3.17
C ALA A 31 14.90 2.53 3.23
N GLY A 32 15.54 1.80 2.33
CA GLY A 32 15.55 0.34 2.33
C GLY A 32 16.25 -0.25 3.57
N MET A 33 17.37 0.35 3.96
CA MET A 33 18.09 -0.07 5.18
C MET A 33 17.32 0.21 6.46
N ILE A 34 16.64 1.36 6.55
CA ILE A 34 15.79 1.70 7.70
C ILE A 34 14.64 0.70 7.83
N LEU A 35 13.97 0.39 6.71
CA LEU A 35 12.88 -0.58 6.69
C LEU A 35 13.37 -1.97 7.11
N LEU A 36 14.50 -2.41 6.58
CA LEU A 36 15.11 -3.70 6.92
C LEU A 36 15.44 -3.78 8.41
N LYS A 37 16.09 -2.75 8.96
CA LYS A 37 16.38 -2.66 10.41
C LYS A 37 15.08 -2.70 11.23
N ALA A 38 14.03 -1.98 10.84
CA ALA A 38 12.75 -1.98 11.55
C ALA A 38 12.11 -3.38 11.54
N VAL A 39 12.12 -4.10 10.43
CA VAL A 39 11.59 -5.47 10.33
C VAL A 39 12.38 -6.42 11.25
N PHE A 40 13.70 -6.37 11.20
CA PHE A 40 14.53 -7.23 12.06
C PHE A 40 14.43 -6.89 13.55
N SER A 41 14.28 -5.62 13.91
CA SER A 41 14.14 -5.19 15.31
C SER A 41 12.80 -5.56 15.92
N THR A 42 11.72 -5.57 15.11
CA THR A 42 10.35 -5.89 15.60
C THR A 42 10.03 -7.37 15.58
N LEU A 43 10.43 -8.08 14.55
CA LEU A 43 10.06 -9.49 14.34
C LEU A 43 11.18 -10.46 14.74
N GLY A 44 12.39 -9.98 14.97
CA GLY A 44 13.57 -10.80 15.10
C GLY A 44 13.92 -11.54 13.80
N PHE A 45 15.09 -12.20 13.78
CA PHE A 45 15.58 -12.87 12.58
C PHE A 45 14.63 -13.99 12.09
N ARG A 46 14.15 -14.83 13.02
CA ARG A 46 13.22 -15.95 12.68
C ARG A 46 11.87 -15.44 12.16
N GLY A 47 11.33 -14.39 12.78
CA GLY A 47 10.07 -13.76 12.34
C GLY A 47 10.20 -13.13 10.96
N ALA A 48 11.29 -12.41 10.70
CA ALA A 48 11.57 -11.81 9.41
C ALA A 48 11.70 -12.87 8.29
N VAL A 49 12.43 -13.96 8.54
CA VAL A 49 12.55 -15.07 7.58
C VAL A 49 11.20 -15.75 7.32
N LYS A 50 10.39 -16.00 8.37
CA LYS A 50 9.06 -16.59 8.24
C LYS A 50 8.14 -15.69 7.41
N MET A 51 8.14 -14.38 7.65
CA MET A 51 7.37 -13.39 6.90
C MET A 51 7.80 -13.36 5.42
N LEU A 52 9.08 -13.28 5.14
CA LEU A 52 9.60 -13.29 3.76
C LEU A 52 9.26 -14.59 3.02
N SER A 53 9.34 -15.73 3.71
CA SER A 53 8.96 -17.03 3.16
C SER A 53 7.46 -17.09 2.83
N ALA A 54 6.59 -16.58 3.72
CA ALA A 54 5.15 -16.53 3.50
C ALA A 54 4.81 -15.65 2.28
N ILE A 55 5.39 -14.44 2.20
CA ILE A 55 5.22 -13.54 1.05
C ILE A 55 5.65 -14.24 -0.25
N LYS A 56 6.77 -14.96 -0.23
CA LYS A 56 7.27 -15.70 -1.40
C LYS A 56 6.34 -16.84 -1.82
N LYS A 57 5.72 -17.54 -0.87
CA LYS A 57 4.72 -18.59 -1.13
C LYS A 57 3.45 -18.03 -1.79
N GLY A 58 3.02 -16.82 -1.43
CA GLY A 58 1.86 -16.16 -2.02
C GLY A 58 2.00 -15.82 -3.51
N GLY A 59 3.17 -16.04 -4.10
CA GLY A 59 3.42 -15.77 -5.51
C GLY A 59 3.68 -14.29 -5.82
N LYS A 60 3.69 -13.95 -7.10
CA LYS A 60 3.99 -12.58 -7.55
C LYS A 60 2.78 -11.66 -7.32
N SER A 61 3.01 -10.51 -6.72
CA SER A 61 2.02 -9.45 -6.62
C SER A 61 1.70 -8.83 -7.98
N TYR A 62 0.59 -8.12 -8.06
CA TYR A 62 0.27 -7.36 -9.27
C TYR A 62 1.28 -6.23 -9.51
N GLU A 63 1.79 -5.62 -8.44
CA GLU A 63 2.90 -4.65 -8.53
C GLU A 63 4.10 -5.26 -9.28
N ALA A 64 4.48 -6.51 -8.96
CA ALA A 64 5.59 -7.19 -9.64
C ALA A 64 5.31 -7.43 -11.13
N THR A 65 4.05 -7.63 -11.52
CA THR A 65 3.62 -7.77 -12.91
C THR A 65 3.79 -6.45 -13.67
N ILE A 66 3.19 -5.35 -13.17
CA ILE A 66 3.30 -4.01 -13.78
C ILE A 66 4.75 -3.54 -13.85
N LYS A 67 5.54 -3.82 -12.82
CA LYS A 67 6.97 -3.48 -12.79
C LYS A 67 7.75 -4.21 -13.89
N LYS A 68 7.42 -5.49 -14.16
CA LYS A 68 8.02 -6.24 -15.27
C LYS A 68 7.65 -5.65 -16.64
N GLU A 69 6.42 -5.17 -16.77
CA GLU A 69 5.91 -4.49 -17.96
C GLU A 69 6.48 -3.07 -18.14
N LYS A 70 7.23 -2.56 -17.16
CA LYS A 70 7.79 -1.19 -17.10
C LYS A 70 6.73 -0.09 -17.18
N ARG A 71 5.48 -0.41 -16.85
CA ARG A 71 4.39 0.57 -16.77
C ARG A 71 4.54 1.43 -15.52
N PRO A 72 4.25 2.74 -15.59
CA PRO A 72 4.22 3.60 -14.42
C PRO A 72 3.02 3.23 -13.53
N TYR A 73 3.14 3.41 -12.23
CA TYR A 73 2.06 3.20 -11.25
C TYR A 73 2.33 4.00 -9.98
N ILE A 74 1.26 4.22 -9.20
CA ILE A 74 1.33 4.67 -7.82
C ILE A 74 1.07 3.48 -6.92
N PHE A 75 1.88 3.31 -5.89
CA PHE A 75 1.68 2.28 -4.88
C PHE A 75 1.36 2.91 -3.53
N VAL A 76 0.17 2.65 -3.01
CA VAL A 76 -0.27 3.07 -1.68
C VAL A 76 0.28 2.08 -0.65
N GLY A 77 1.26 2.52 0.11
CA GLY A 77 1.93 1.69 1.12
C GLY A 77 1.27 1.73 2.50
N MET A 78 0.57 2.81 2.82
CA MET A 78 -0.09 2.98 4.11
C MET A 78 -1.31 3.90 3.97
N LEU A 79 -2.38 3.56 4.66
CA LEU A 79 -3.53 4.42 4.87
C LEU A 79 -4.00 4.27 6.32
N VAL A 80 -4.03 5.37 7.05
CA VAL A 80 -4.40 5.41 8.47
C VAL A 80 -5.42 6.49 8.71
N VAL A 81 -6.50 6.16 9.41
CA VAL A 81 -7.49 7.10 9.93
C VAL A 81 -7.43 7.08 11.45
N ARG A 82 -7.23 8.23 12.07
CA ARG A 82 -7.21 8.34 13.53
C ARG A 82 -8.54 7.86 14.11
N LYS A 83 -8.48 7.16 15.24
CA LYS A 83 -9.63 6.44 15.83
C LYS A 83 -10.88 7.30 15.96
N GLN A 84 -10.74 8.54 16.43
CA GLN A 84 -11.83 9.48 16.61
C GLN A 84 -12.52 9.97 15.33
N TYR A 85 -11.90 9.76 14.18
CA TYR A 85 -12.40 10.15 12.86
C TYR A 85 -12.83 8.96 11.99
N GLN A 86 -12.78 7.74 12.53
CA GLN A 86 -13.24 6.55 11.82
C GLN A 86 -14.76 6.59 11.61
N GLY A 87 -15.24 6.03 10.51
CA GLY A 87 -16.66 6.06 10.13
C GLY A 87 -17.16 7.37 9.53
N GLN A 88 -16.32 8.41 9.42
CA GLN A 88 -16.70 9.75 8.95
C GLN A 88 -16.20 10.07 7.53
N GLY A 89 -15.87 9.06 6.72
CA GLY A 89 -15.47 9.25 5.33
C GLY A 89 -14.00 9.62 5.09
N TYR A 90 -13.19 9.79 6.14
CA TYR A 90 -11.78 10.19 5.99
C TYR A 90 -10.91 9.16 5.28
N MET A 91 -11.28 7.88 5.30
CA MET A 91 -10.60 6.85 4.49
C MET A 91 -10.74 7.16 2.99
N ARG A 92 -11.93 7.58 2.54
CA ARG A 92 -12.18 8.01 1.16
C ARG A 92 -11.33 9.23 0.81
N LYS A 93 -11.41 10.29 1.60
CA LYS A 93 -10.63 11.52 1.39
C LYS A 93 -9.13 11.28 1.28
N ALA A 94 -8.59 10.41 2.13
CA ALA A 94 -7.17 10.06 2.08
C ALA A 94 -6.82 9.25 0.81
N LEU A 95 -7.68 8.34 0.39
CA LEU A 95 -7.44 7.53 -0.82
C LEU A 95 -7.58 8.37 -2.10
N GLU A 96 -8.49 9.35 -2.11
CA GLU A 96 -8.68 10.30 -3.22
C GLU A 96 -7.40 11.08 -3.53
N ILE A 97 -6.59 11.44 -2.51
CA ILE A 97 -5.28 12.07 -2.73
C ILE A 97 -4.38 11.21 -3.63
N ALA A 98 -4.38 9.89 -3.42
CA ALA A 98 -3.60 8.99 -4.26
C ALA A 98 -4.25 8.77 -5.64
N PHE A 99 -5.58 8.77 -5.72
CA PHE A 99 -6.31 8.65 -6.99
C PHE A 99 -6.11 9.86 -7.88
N ASP A 100 -6.19 11.08 -7.33
CA ASP A 100 -5.94 12.32 -8.05
C ASP A 100 -4.51 12.36 -8.62
N GLU A 101 -3.54 11.86 -7.85
CA GLU A 101 -2.16 11.72 -8.33
C GLU A 101 -2.05 10.68 -9.46
N GLY A 102 -2.82 9.58 -9.40
CA GLY A 102 -2.91 8.59 -10.46
C GLY A 102 -3.46 9.18 -11.76
N ILE A 103 -4.56 9.93 -11.66
CA ILE A 103 -5.16 10.65 -12.78
C ILE A 103 -4.16 11.66 -13.36
N ARG A 104 -3.52 12.46 -12.50
CA ARG A 104 -2.56 13.48 -12.92
C ARG A 104 -1.35 12.89 -13.68
N ARG A 105 -0.94 11.67 -13.33
CA ARG A 105 0.19 10.96 -13.96
C ARG A 105 -0.21 9.95 -15.01
N ASP A 106 -1.49 9.84 -15.32
CA ASP A 106 -2.05 8.85 -16.25
C ASP A 106 -1.51 7.44 -15.96
N CYS A 107 -1.71 6.99 -14.72
CA CYS A 107 -1.24 5.68 -14.27
C CYS A 107 -2.10 5.09 -13.17
N PRO A 108 -2.22 3.75 -13.09
CA PRO A 108 -3.01 3.07 -12.09
C PRO A 108 -2.48 3.27 -10.68
N VAL A 109 -3.40 3.25 -9.72
CA VAL A 109 -3.12 3.25 -8.29
C VAL A 109 -3.28 1.84 -7.74
N LEU A 110 -2.22 1.31 -7.14
CA LEU A 110 -2.15 -0.04 -6.59
C LEU A 110 -2.16 0.00 -5.06
N LEU A 111 -2.78 -1.00 -4.46
CA LEU A 111 -2.80 -1.21 -3.03
C LEU A 111 -2.86 -2.71 -2.73
N GLU A 112 -2.15 -3.14 -1.67
CA GLU A 112 -2.24 -4.50 -1.14
C GLU A 112 -2.81 -4.49 0.28
N THR A 113 -3.63 -5.47 0.63
CA THR A 113 -4.14 -5.65 2.00
C THR A 113 -4.31 -7.14 2.32
N ASP A 114 -4.16 -7.48 3.60
CA ASP A 114 -4.35 -8.82 4.14
C ASP A 114 -5.75 -9.04 4.77
N ALA A 115 -6.50 -7.97 4.95
CA ALA A 115 -7.78 -8.01 5.65
C ALA A 115 -8.96 -7.92 4.67
N VAL A 116 -9.86 -8.92 4.73
CA VAL A 116 -11.10 -8.97 3.95
C VAL A 116 -11.93 -7.70 4.11
N LEU A 117 -12.15 -7.25 5.35
CA LEU A 117 -12.91 -6.02 5.62
C LEU A 117 -12.29 -4.77 5.00
N LYS A 118 -10.96 -4.69 4.93
CA LYS A 118 -10.27 -3.58 4.26
C LYS A 118 -10.43 -3.69 2.75
N ARG A 119 -10.23 -4.89 2.18
CA ARG A 119 -10.47 -5.15 0.76
C ARG A 119 -11.86 -4.68 0.33
N ASP A 120 -12.91 -5.07 1.07
CA ASP A 120 -14.28 -4.73 0.73
C ASP A 120 -14.54 -3.22 0.80
N LYS A 121 -13.92 -2.53 1.78
CA LYS A 121 -13.95 -1.07 1.85
C LYS A 121 -13.27 -0.42 0.65
N TYR A 122 -12.10 -0.91 0.24
CA TYR A 122 -11.39 -0.38 -0.93
C TYR A 122 -12.17 -0.61 -2.23
N VAL A 123 -12.81 -1.79 -2.37
CA VAL A 123 -13.69 -2.08 -3.52
C VAL A 123 -14.87 -1.12 -3.53
N HIS A 124 -15.51 -0.88 -2.38
CA HIS A 124 -16.59 0.11 -2.26
C HIS A 124 -16.13 1.55 -2.60
N LEU A 125 -14.85 1.85 -2.41
CA LEU A 125 -14.25 3.13 -2.77
C LEU A 125 -13.80 3.21 -4.24
N GLY A 126 -14.09 2.19 -5.05
CA GLY A 126 -13.87 2.19 -6.49
C GLY A 126 -12.57 1.53 -6.95
N MET A 127 -11.92 0.74 -6.09
CA MET A 127 -10.83 -0.13 -6.50
C MET A 127 -11.36 -1.51 -6.95
N ASN A 128 -10.64 -2.17 -7.84
CA ASN A 128 -10.93 -3.53 -8.28
C ASN A 128 -9.98 -4.52 -7.58
N ASN A 129 -10.53 -5.56 -6.95
CA ASN A 129 -9.71 -6.67 -6.47
C ASN A 129 -9.37 -7.59 -7.65
N ILE A 130 -8.16 -7.49 -8.16
CA ILE A 130 -7.72 -8.20 -9.37
C ILE A 130 -7.00 -9.51 -9.09
N ARG A 131 -6.51 -9.68 -7.86
CA ARG A 131 -5.80 -10.90 -7.46
C ARG A 131 -5.95 -11.16 -5.98
N THR A 132 -6.17 -12.44 -5.64
CA THR A 132 -6.11 -12.94 -4.27
C THR A 132 -4.98 -13.97 -4.20
N ARG A 133 -4.04 -13.76 -3.29
CA ARG A 133 -2.86 -14.61 -3.09
C ARG A 133 -2.96 -15.29 -1.73
N LYS A 134 -3.03 -16.61 -1.69
CA LYS A 134 -2.99 -17.38 -0.44
C LYS A 134 -1.56 -17.41 0.09
N LEU A 135 -1.34 -17.01 1.31
CA LEU A 135 -0.06 -17.13 2.02
C LEU A 135 0.01 -18.46 2.78
N ASP A 136 -1.10 -18.84 3.41
CA ASP A 136 -1.35 -20.12 4.09
C ASP A 136 -2.86 -20.36 4.18
N ASP A 137 -3.29 -21.35 4.98
CA ASP A 137 -4.70 -21.71 5.11
C ASP A 137 -5.55 -20.63 5.80
N SER A 138 -4.93 -19.69 6.50
CA SER A 138 -5.61 -18.65 7.30
C SER A 138 -5.37 -17.23 6.78
N ALA A 139 -4.41 -17.02 5.89
CA ALA A 139 -3.97 -15.70 5.46
C ALA A 139 -3.96 -15.55 3.94
N CYS A 140 -4.56 -14.46 3.47
CA CYS A 140 -4.57 -14.05 2.06
C CYS A 140 -4.04 -12.62 1.92
N LEU A 141 -3.46 -12.32 0.76
CA LEU A 141 -3.20 -10.96 0.31
C LEU A 141 -4.09 -10.63 -0.88
N TYR A 142 -4.66 -9.45 -0.87
CA TYR A 142 -5.54 -8.94 -1.91
C TYR A 142 -4.83 -7.81 -2.65
N ASP A 143 -4.64 -7.97 -3.96
CA ASP A 143 -4.07 -6.96 -4.82
C ASP A 143 -5.22 -6.15 -5.43
N LEU A 144 -5.27 -4.88 -5.13
CA LEU A 144 -6.31 -3.96 -5.60
C LEU A 144 -5.71 -2.93 -6.55
N VAL A 145 -6.49 -2.55 -7.55
CA VAL A 145 -6.13 -1.53 -8.53
C VAL A 145 -7.28 -0.55 -8.76
N LYS A 146 -6.94 0.70 -8.94
CA LYS A 146 -7.79 1.74 -9.54
C LYS A 146 -7.09 2.18 -10.81
N GLU A 147 -7.72 1.90 -11.95
CA GLU A 147 -7.25 2.43 -13.23
C GLU A 147 -7.48 3.95 -13.30
N SER A 148 -6.67 4.64 -14.04
CA SER A 148 -6.78 6.08 -14.29
C SER A 148 -7.95 6.42 -15.21
#